data_9415e68a32340aaea3ffc28fc6374373
#
_entry.id   9415e68a32340aaea3ffc28fc6374373
#
_cell.length_a   1.000
_cell.length_b   1.000
_cell.length_c   1.000
_cell.angle_alpha   90.00
_cell.angle_beta   90.00
_cell.angle_gamma   90.00
#
_symmetry.space_group_name_H-M   'P 1'
#
loop_
_entity.id
_entity.type
_entity.pdbx_description
1 polymer ?
#
loop_
_entity_poly.entity_id
_entity_poly.type
_entity_poly.pdbx_seq_one_letter_code
_entity_poly.pdbx_strand_id
1 'polypeptide(L)'
;MVRRNVRGSASSNPETPLDQRTGNKEEIMRRIIILVSVLLLLAGTAGAQNAQGPGRVDLPLIAGQYYEAGVVTIHNNNGGLKIEVAVSHPWEMIELHVHAGWEENPVPTKSGNPVPGKFDFKYEYEQPASEENVFLDFEEDLEGFRWGEPYEPMRLRYIAVHADVVQLQADGTYALREDGTYDVEAAWAMGDIAFEGSQWGWWLKYPMAHKNNVHFIDSPVAGLQLVSPTENVFTNESGAALYFPGEYGRYYLGNQLLGECLLDHKVSPLDFFPVSEIEDPRVTNMAVLLQSLDADGSPKQGINITSEVRECFNDAL
;
A
#
# COMPACT_ATOMS: atom_id res chain seq x y z
N MET A 1 -9.65 5.33 -95.43
CA MET A 1 -8.65 6.04 -94.64
C MET A 1 -9.38 6.73 -93.52
N VAL A 2 -9.60 6.06 -92.37
CA VAL A 2 -10.23 6.65 -91.19
C VAL A 2 -9.55 6.04 -89.99
N ARG A 3 -8.87 6.86 -89.18
CA ARG A 3 -8.27 6.49 -87.84
C ARG A 3 -9.34 6.59 -86.82
N ARG A 4 -9.56 5.51 -86.02
CA ARG A 4 -10.34 5.54 -84.77
C ARG A 4 -9.42 5.63 -83.60
N ASN A 5 -9.61 6.67 -82.78
CA ASN A 5 -9.04 6.83 -81.45
C ASN A 5 -9.82 5.96 -80.48
N VAL A 6 -9.11 5.12 -79.72
CA VAL A 6 -9.65 4.40 -78.55
C VAL A 6 -9.21 5.14 -77.28
N ARG A 7 -10.16 5.68 -76.51
CA ARG A 7 -9.95 6.21 -75.22
C ARG A 7 -9.93 5.06 -74.20
N GLY A 8 -8.83 4.93 -73.41
CA GLY A 8 -8.75 4.06 -72.29
C GLY A 8 -9.50 4.67 -71.09
N SER A 9 -10.41 3.90 -70.50
CA SER A 9 -11.08 4.22 -69.26
C SER A 9 -10.19 3.75 -68.07
N ALA A 10 -9.79 4.66 -67.24
CA ALA A 10 -9.17 4.34 -65.97
C ALA A 10 -10.22 3.80 -64.94
N SER A 11 -10.02 2.59 -64.50
CA SER A 11 -10.78 1.96 -63.43
C SER A 11 -10.30 2.51 -62.10
N SER A 12 -11.16 3.26 -61.40
CA SER A 12 -10.97 3.62 -60.00
C SER A 12 -11.42 2.44 -59.11
N ASN A 13 -10.48 1.81 -58.43
CA ASN A 13 -10.80 0.86 -57.36
C ASN A 13 -11.37 1.63 -56.15
N PRO A 14 -12.45 1.17 -55.52
CA PRO A 14 -12.89 1.73 -54.23
C PRO A 14 -11.97 1.26 -53.15
N GLU A 15 -11.39 2.21 -52.39
CA GLU A 15 -10.64 1.94 -51.17
C GLU A 15 -11.54 1.23 -50.14
N THR A 16 -11.02 0.17 -49.55
CA THR A 16 -11.73 -0.68 -48.60
C THR A 16 -11.90 0.04 -47.25
N PRO A 17 -13.02 -0.18 -46.52
CA PRO A 17 -13.34 0.53 -45.28
C PRO A 17 -12.38 0.24 -44.07
N LEU A 18 -11.39 -0.63 -44.24
CA LEU A 18 -10.43 -1.00 -43.22
C LEU A 18 -9.35 0.07 -42.95
N ASP A 19 -9.02 0.91 -43.93
CA ASP A 19 -7.93 1.87 -43.76
C ASP A 19 -8.35 3.14 -42.98
N GLN A 20 -9.63 3.48 -42.99
CA GLN A 20 -10.13 4.60 -42.21
C GLN A 20 -10.26 4.30 -40.69
N ARG A 21 -10.39 3.02 -40.29
CA ARG A 21 -10.47 2.64 -38.87
C ARG A 21 -9.11 2.64 -38.17
N THR A 22 -8.05 2.28 -38.88
CA THR A 22 -6.67 2.28 -38.35
C THR A 22 -6.15 3.70 -38.19
N GLY A 23 -6.37 4.58 -39.15
CA GLY A 23 -5.98 5.99 -39.10
C GLY A 23 -6.66 6.75 -37.95
N ASN A 24 -7.92 6.44 -37.68
CA ASN A 24 -8.67 7.09 -36.59
C ASN A 24 -8.18 6.65 -35.18
N LYS A 25 -7.77 5.39 -35.05
CA LYS A 25 -7.18 4.88 -33.81
C LYS A 25 -5.82 5.49 -33.50
N GLU A 26 -4.95 5.62 -34.49
CA GLU A 26 -3.64 6.25 -34.32
C GLU A 26 -3.75 7.75 -33.98
N GLU A 27 -4.71 8.45 -34.60
CA GLU A 27 -4.94 9.87 -34.31
C GLU A 27 -5.54 10.09 -32.91
N ILE A 28 -6.45 9.21 -32.48
CA ILE A 28 -7.00 9.22 -31.11
C ILE A 28 -5.89 8.91 -30.09
N MET A 29 -5.05 7.91 -30.34
CA MET A 29 -3.90 7.60 -29.48
C MET A 29 -2.90 8.75 -29.39
N ARG A 30 -2.59 9.44 -30.48
CA ARG A 30 -1.74 10.63 -30.45
C ARG A 30 -2.33 11.77 -29.61
N ARG A 31 -3.65 11.99 -29.72
CA ARG A 31 -4.33 13.02 -28.90
C ARG A 31 -4.35 12.65 -27.42
N ILE A 32 -4.51 11.36 -27.09
CA ILE A 32 -4.44 10.85 -25.72
C ILE A 32 -3.02 11.05 -25.13
N ILE A 33 -1.98 10.71 -25.88
CA ILE A 33 -0.59 10.88 -25.45
C ILE A 33 -0.27 12.37 -25.19
N ILE A 34 -0.75 13.28 -26.04
CA ILE A 34 -0.56 14.72 -25.85
C ILE A 34 -1.31 15.21 -24.59
N LEU A 35 -2.53 14.73 -24.35
CA LEU A 35 -3.32 15.08 -23.16
C LEU A 35 -2.65 14.58 -21.87
N VAL A 36 -2.13 13.36 -21.86
CA VAL A 36 -1.39 12.78 -20.74
C VAL A 36 -0.11 13.58 -20.44
N SER A 37 0.63 13.98 -21.49
CA SER A 37 1.85 14.78 -21.33
C SER A 37 1.57 16.16 -20.75
N VAL A 38 0.44 16.78 -21.09
CA VAL A 38 0.01 18.08 -20.53
C VAL A 38 -0.48 17.93 -19.09
N LEU A 39 -1.13 16.80 -18.74
CA LEU A 39 -1.59 16.51 -17.38
C LEU A 39 -0.42 16.31 -16.43
N LEU A 40 0.63 15.57 -16.86
CA LEU A 40 1.85 15.31 -16.07
C LEU A 40 2.68 16.56 -15.78
N LEU A 41 2.67 17.56 -16.66
CA LEU A 41 3.36 18.85 -16.45
C LEU A 41 2.66 19.73 -15.40
N LEU A 42 1.39 19.42 -15.03
CA LEU A 42 0.62 20.16 -14.04
C LEU A 42 0.51 19.44 -12.69
N ALA A 43 0.90 18.17 -12.62
CA ALA A 43 1.03 17.43 -11.36
C ALA A 43 2.29 17.93 -10.64
N GLY A 44 2.14 18.98 -9.81
CA GLY A 44 3.18 19.37 -8.88
C GLY A 44 3.56 18.16 -8.03
N THR A 45 4.85 18.01 -7.75
CA THR A 45 5.38 16.99 -6.83
C THR A 45 4.73 17.18 -5.46
N ALA A 46 3.60 16.51 -5.24
CA ALA A 46 3.09 16.30 -3.90
C ALA A 46 4.12 15.40 -3.21
N GLY A 47 4.85 15.94 -2.24
CA GLY A 47 5.79 15.17 -1.45
C GLY A 47 5.05 13.99 -0.84
N ALA A 48 5.60 12.80 -1.05
CA ALA A 48 5.06 11.58 -0.45
C ALA A 48 5.05 11.77 1.08
N GLN A 49 3.90 12.10 1.63
CA GLN A 49 3.67 11.97 3.05
C GLN A 49 3.47 10.46 3.29
N ASN A 50 4.36 9.86 4.07
CA ASN A 50 4.13 8.54 4.63
C ASN A 50 2.93 8.65 5.56
N ALA A 51 1.72 8.53 5.00
CA ALA A 51 0.51 8.49 5.79
C ALA A 51 0.44 7.12 6.45
N GLN A 52 0.58 7.10 7.75
CA GLN A 52 0.21 5.95 8.55
C GLN A 52 -1.31 5.83 8.49
N GLY A 53 -1.80 4.82 7.78
CA GLY A 53 -3.23 4.46 7.82
C GLY A 53 -3.58 3.84 9.17
N PRO A 54 -4.87 3.77 9.55
CA PRO A 54 -5.31 3.15 10.80
C PRO A 54 -4.97 1.66 10.91
N GLY A 55 -4.49 1.04 9.84
CA GLY A 55 -4.00 -0.33 9.81
C GLY A 55 -2.48 -0.46 9.87
N ARG A 56 -1.72 0.63 10.10
CA ARG A 56 -0.26 0.59 10.22
C ARG A 56 0.21 1.48 11.36
N VAL A 57 1.10 0.93 12.18
CA VAL A 57 1.77 1.64 13.28
C VAL A 57 3.26 1.36 13.19
N ASP A 58 4.08 2.40 13.19
CA ASP A 58 5.53 2.31 13.31
C ASP A 58 5.93 2.80 14.70
N LEU A 59 6.65 1.95 15.45
CA LEU A 59 7.07 2.18 16.81
C LEU A 59 8.59 2.18 16.90
N PRO A 60 9.24 3.11 17.58
CA PRO A 60 10.66 3.00 17.85
C PRO A 60 10.94 1.80 18.77
N LEU A 61 11.98 1.03 18.45
CA LEU A 61 12.53 -0.01 19.30
C LEU A 61 13.59 0.61 20.21
N ILE A 62 13.35 0.66 21.51
CA ILE A 62 14.22 1.34 22.48
C ILE A 62 15.04 0.30 23.24
N ALA A 63 16.38 0.38 23.17
CA ALA A 63 17.31 -0.43 23.94
C ALA A 63 17.82 0.31 25.19
N GLY A 64 18.01 -0.41 26.30
CA GLY A 64 18.58 0.13 27.53
C GLY A 64 17.84 1.35 28.08
N GLN A 65 16.58 1.53 27.75
CA GLN A 65 15.68 2.66 28.10
C GLN A 65 15.97 3.99 27.35
N TYR A 66 17.09 4.11 26.61
CA TYR A 66 17.55 5.42 26.14
C TYR A 66 17.93 5.44 24.65
N TYR A 67 18.23 4.30 24.05
CA TYR A 67 18.79 4.23 22.70
C TYR A 67 17.73 3.73 21.71
N GLU A 68 17.45 4.51 20.70
CA GLU A 68 16.66 4.02 19.57
C GLU A 68 17.50 3.02 18.78
N ALA A 69 17.13 1.75 18.93
CA ALA A 69 17.84 0.62 18.32
C ALA A 69 17.23 0.17 16.99
N GLY A 70 16.05 0.68 16.62
CA GLY A 70 15.37 0.29 15.41
C GLY A 70 13.90 0.68 15.38
N VAL A 71 13.13 0.03 14.52
CA VAL A 71 11.71 0.26 14.31
C VAL A 71 10.94 -1.06 14.31
N VAL A 72 9.79 -1.06 14.94
CA VAL A 72 8.79 -2.13 14.84
C VAL A 72 7.61 -1.61 14.05
N THR A 73 7.33 -2.21 12.90
CA THR A 73 6.16 -1.91 12.08
C THR A 73 5.09 -2.96 12.30
N ILE A 74 3.90 -2.53 12.66
CA ILE A 74 2.73 -3.40 12.85
C ILE A 74 1.69 -2.99 11.84
N HIS A 75 1.24 -3.94 11.02
CA HIS A 75 0.12 -3.71 10.12
C HIS A 75 -0.68 -4.98 9.89
N ASN A 76 -1.95 -4.85 9.60
CA ASN A 76 -2.78 -5.96 9.20
C ASN A 76 -3.30 -5.78 7.76
N ASN A 77 -3.37 -6.90 7.05
CA ASN A 77 -3.96 -6.99 5.72
C ASN A 77 -5.09 -8.03 5.70
N ASN A 78 -5.58 -8.42 4.54
CA ASN A 78 -6.64 -9.44 4.43
C ASN A 78 -6.23 -10.85 4.88
N GLY A 79 -4.93 -11.15 4.84
CA GLY A 79 -4.41 -12.48 5.18
C GLY A 79 -3.97 -12.60 6.63
N GLY A 80 -3.64 -11.48 7.30
CA GLY A 80 -3.11 -11.59 8.64
C GLY A 80 -2.61 -10.29 9.26
N LEU A 81 -2.08 -10.41 10.45
CA LEU A 81 -1.35 -9.38 11.17
C LEU A 81 0.15 -9.61 10.96
N LYS A 82 0.85 -8.60 10.47
CA LYS A 82 2.31 -8.64 10.30
C LYS A 82 2.99 -7.70 11.29
N ILE A 83 4.02 -8.19 11.95
CA ILE A 83 4.89 -7.44 12.84
C ILE A 83 6.31 -7.56 12.30
N GLU A 84 6.84 -6.48 11.77
CA GLU A 84 8.18 -6.38 11.20
C GLU A 84 9.08 -5.69 12.21
N VAL A 85 10.17 -6.33 12.58
CA VAL A 85 11.18 -5.77 13.50
C VAL A 85 12.45 -5.54 12.70
N ALA A 86 12.88 -4.29 12.60
CA ALA A 86 14.12 -3.91 11.94
C ALA A 86 15.02 -3.17 12.92
N VAL A 87 16.22 -3.70 13.14
CA VAL A 87 17.21 -3.14 14.05
C VAL A 87 18.26 -2.36 13.25
N SER A 88 18.63 -1.19 13.75
CA SER A 88 19.54 -0.27 13.08
C SER A 88 20.94 -0.40 13.63
N HIS A 89 21.94 -0.35 12.74
CA HIS A 89 23.36 -0.29 13.16
C HIS A 89 23.58 0.79 14.25
N PRO A 90 24.31 0.51 15.34
CA PRO A 90 25.17 -0.66 15.56
C PRO A 90 24.51 -1.84 16.30
N TRP A 91 23.18 -1.89 16.38
CA TRP A 91 22.47 -2.92 17.10
C TRP A 91 22.11 -4.10 16.21
N GLU A 92 22.11 -5.31 16.76
CA GLU A 92 21.61 -6.54 16.17
C GLU A 92 20.89 -7.39 17.22
N MET A 93 19.86 -8.15 16.82
CA MET A 93 19.07 -9.00 17.71
C MET A 93 19.72 -10.36 17.91
N ILE A 94 19.72 -10.85 19.15
CA ILE A 94 20.07 -12.23 19.49
C ILE A 94 18.84 -13.04 19.94
N GLU A 95 17.80 -12.37 20.39
CA GLU A 95 16.54 -12.98 20.80
C GLU A 95 15.40 -12.01 20.51
N LEU A 96 14.25 -12.54 20.06
CA LEU A 96 13.02 -11.75 19.85
C LEU A 96 11.83 -12.48 20.44
N HIS A 97 11.03 -11.76 21.22
CA HIS A 97 9.76 -12.21 21.78
C HIS A 97 8.63 -11.30 21.34
N VAL A 98 7.57 -11.86 20.77
CA VAL A 98 6.39 -11.13 20.36
C VAL A 98 5.15 -11.75 20.99
N HIS A 99 4.34 -10.91 21.60
CA HIS A 99 2.98 -11.24 22.04
C HIS A 99 1.98 -10.48 21.19
N ALA A 100 0.92 -11.16 20.74
CA ALA A 100 -0.16 -10.55 19.99
C ALA A 100 -1.50 -11.19 20.38
N GLY A 101 -1.89 -11.03 21.63
CA GLY A 101 -3.11 -11.58 22.23
C GLY A 101 -4.34 -10.72 22.00
N TRP A 102 -5.50 -11.27 22.39
CA TRP A 102 -6.76 -10.55 22.52
C TRP A 102 -6.97 -10.06 23.95
N GLU A 103 -8.10 -9.39 24.21
CA GLU A 103 -8.48 -8.97 25.55
C GLU A 103 -8.55 -10.14 26.55
N GLU A 104 -8.95 -11.30 26.08
CA GLU A 104 -9.04 -12.55 26.86
C GLU A 104 -7.66 -13.17 27.13
N ASN A 105 -6.65 -12.82 26.35
CA ASN A 105 -5.25 -13.22 26.51
C ASN A 105 -4.35 -11.97 26.44
N PRO A 106 -4.37 -11.13 27.50
CA PRO A 106 -3.57 -9.92 27.52
C PRO A 106 -2.08 -10.23 27.65
N VAL A 107 -1.24 -9.21 27.43
CA VAL A 107 0.23 -9.36 27.55
C VAL A 107 0.61 -10.02 28.87
N PRO A 108 1.36 -11.15 28.84
CA PRO A 108 1.75 -11.88 30.04
C PRO A 108 2.57 -11.06 31.01
N THR A 109 2.05 -10.89 32.23
CA THR A 109 2.76 -10.18 33.33
C THR A 109 2.78 -10.98 34.59
N LYS A 110 3.74 -10.63 35.48
CA LYS A 110 3.80 -11.10 36.85
C LYS A 110 4.06 -9.91 37.79
N SER A 111 3.12 -9.61 38.65
CA SER A 111 3.17 -8.42 39.52
C SER A 111 3.42 -7.12 38.73
N GLY A 112 2.78 -6.97 37.56
CA GLY A 112 2.92 -5.82 36.68
C GLY A 112 4.18 -5.80 35.79
N ASN A 113 5.13 -6.72 36.00
CA ASN A 113 6.32 -6.84 35.18
C ASN A 113 6.05 -7.74 33.99
N PRO A 114 6.56 -7.41 32.78
CA PRO A 114 6.42 -8.28 31.60
C PRO A 114 7.14 -9.62 31.81
N VAL A 115 6.63 -10.66 31.18
CA VAL A 115 7.24 -12.01 31.17
C VAL A 115 7.48 -12.44 29.71
N PRO A 116 8.53 -11.91 29.02
CA PRO A 116 8.76 -12.21 27.59
C PRO A 116 8.85 -13.70 27.28
N GLY A 117 9.44 -14.49 28.19
CA GLY A 117 9.48 -15.94 28.06
C GLY A 117 8.11 -16.65 27.99
N LYS A 118 6.99 -15.94 28.14
CA LYS A 118 5.62 -16.44 27.96
C LYS A 118 4.89 -15.83 26.75
N PHE A 119 5.58 -15.03 25.94
CA PHE A 119 5.02 -14.46 24.73
C PHE A 119 4.78 -15.57 23.70
N ASP A 120 3.87 -15.31 22.75
CA ASP A 120 3.39 -16.31 21.80
C ASP A 120 4.47 -16.75 20.82
N PHE A 121 5.32 -15.80 20.39
CA PHE A 121 6.38 -16.03 19.41
C PHE A 121 7.74 -15.77 20.02
N LYS A 122 8.68 -16.67 19.78
CA LYS A 122 10.06 -16.61 20.30
C LYS A 122 11.03 -17.05 19.23
N TYR A 123 12.03 -16.23 19.03
CA TYR A 123 13.11 -16.45 18.05
C TYR A 123 14.43 -16.30 18.79
N GLU A 124 15.28 -17.31 18.67
CA GLU A 124 16.66 -17.28 19.15
C GLU A 124 17.55 -17.41 17.91
N TYR A 125 18.52 -16.51 17.75
CA TYR A 125 19.35 -16.45 16.55
C TYR A 125 20.74 -17.04 16.85
N GLU A 126 21.18 -17.99 16.03
CA GLU A 126 22.55 -18.54 16.10
C GLU A 126 23.60 -17.48 15.78
N GLN A 127 23.26 -16.51 14.94
CA GLN A 127 24.04 -15.32 14.65
C GLN A 127 23.11 -14.11 14.80
N PRO A 128 23.62 -12.98 15.33
CA PRO A 128 22.79 -11.78 15.46
C PRO A 128 22.12 -11.35 14.16
N ALA A 129 20.88 -10.91 14.23
CA ALA A 129 20.02 -10.58 13.10
C ALA A 129 19.61 -9.09 13.11
N SER A 130 19.51 -8.49 11.92
CA SER A 130 19.09 -7.09 11.78
C SER A 130 17.59 -6.94 11.53
N GLU A 131 16.88 -8.00 11.14
CA GLU A 131 15.44 -7.95 10.87
C GLU A 131 14.76 -9.28 11.12
N GLU A 132 13.47 -9.23 11.46
CA GLU A 132 12.58 -10.39 11.57
C GLU A 132 11.15 -10.01 11.20
N ASN A 133 10.41 -10.96 10.64
CA ASN A 133 9.01 -10.79 10.27
C ASN A 133 8.14 -11.85 10.95
N VAL A 134 7.29 -11.42 11.86
CA VAL A 134 6.29 -12.27 12.50
C VAL A 134 4.98 -12.08 11.78
N PHE A 135 4.42 -13.16 11.26
CA PHE A 135 3.14 -13.15 10.57
C PHE A 135 2.16 -14.06 11.29
N LEU A 136 0.99 -13.51 11.63
CA LEU A 136 -0.13 -14.23 12.19
C LEU A 136 -1.19 -14.38 11.10
N ASP A 137 -1.37 -15.59 10.59
CA ASP A 137 -2.41 -15.93 9.63
C ASP A 137 -3.78 -15.84 10.28
N PHE A 138 -4.75 -15.20 9.61
CA PHE A 138 -6.09 -15.07 10.16
C PHE A 138 -6.89 -16.37 10.13
N GLU A 139 -6.57 -17.31 9.28
CA GLU A 139 -7.25 -18.58 9.22
C GLU A 139 -6.68 -19.59 10.24
N GLU A 140 -5.36 -19.53 10.48
CA GLU A 140 -4.65 -20.48 11.34
C GLU A 140 -4.47 -19.99 12.78
N ASP A 141 -4.03 -18.72 12.96
CA ASP A 141 -3.60 -18.18 14.26
C ASP A 141 -4.68 -17.37 14.97
N LEU A 142 -5.75 -17.01 14.26
CA LEU A 142 -6.78 -16.10 14.76
C LEU A 142 -8.16 -16.78 14.80
N GLU A 143 -8.27 -17.85 15.56
CA GLU A 143 -9.53 -18.61 15.74
C GLU A 143 -10.70 -17.65 16.06
N GLY A 144 -11.73 -17.67 15.20
CA GLY A 144 -12.94 -16.86 15.34
C GLY A 144 -12.88 -15.47 14.71
N PHE A 145 -11.77 -15.06 14.08
CA PHE A 145 -11.72 -13.82 13.31
C PHE A 145 -12.26 -14.06 11.89
N ARG A 146 -13.34 -13.37 11.52
CA ARG A 146 -13.89 -13.39 10.15
C ARG A 146 -13.86 -11.99 9.56
N TRP A 147 -13.13 -11.83 8.46
CA TRP A 147 -13.22 -10.64 7.65
C TRP A 147 -14.59 -10.57 6.96
N GLY A 148 -15.22 -9.40 7.01
CA GLY A 148 -16.39 -9.11 6.20
C GLY A 148 -17.74 -9.16 6.90
N GLU A 149 -17.80 -9.35 8.20
CA GLU A 149 -19.03 -9.03 8.95
C GLU A 149 -19.06 -7.52 9.23
N PRO A 150 -19.99 -6.75 8.64
CA PRO A 150 -19.92 -5.28 8.63
C PRO A 150 -20.16 -4.60 9.99
N TYR A 151 -20.29 -5.35 11.07
CA TYR A 151 -20.68 -4.83 12.38
C TYR A 151 -19.95 -5.43 13.58
N GLU A 152 -18.88 -6.21 13.40
CA GLU A 152 -18.04 -6.55 14.54
C GLU A 152 -17.32 -5.27 15.00
N PRO A 153 -17.44 -4.89 16.30
CA PRO A 153 -16.69 -3.75 16.81
C PRO A 153 -15.20 -4.03 16.61
N MET A 154 -14.45 -2.99 16.24
CA MET A 154 -13.01 -3.05 16.03
C MET A 154 -12.34 -3.77 17.19
N ARG A 155 -11.88 -5.03 16.96
CA ARG A 155 -11.23 -5.81 18.00
C ARG A 155 -9.82 -5.28 18.22
N LEU A 156 -9.41 -5.20 19.48
CA LEU A 156 -8.09 -4.74 19.87
C LEU A 156 -7.15 -5.93 20.07
N ARG A 157 -5.98 -5.87 19.44
CA ARG A 157 -4.85 -6.74 19.74
C ARG A 157 -3.98 -6.10 20.81
N TYR A 158 -3.59 -6.89 21.80
CA TYR A 158 -2.66 -6.52 22.86
C TYR A 158 -1.28 -6.97 22.42
N ILE A 159 -0.46 -6.04 21.92
CA ILE A 159 0.82 -6.35 21.30
C ILE A 159 1.96 -5.83 22.17
N ALA A 160 2.93 -6.70 22.43
CA ALA A 160 4.21 -6.36 23.02
C ALA A 160 5.34 -6.99 22.25
N VAL A 161 6.39 -6.24 21.97
CA VAL A 161 7.59 -6.71 21.28
C VAL A 161 8.80 -6.41 22.14
N HIS A 162 9.54 -7.47 22.48
CA HIS A 162 10.78 -7.43 23.23
C HIS A 162 11.88 -8.08 22.44
N ALA A 163 13.05 -7.46 22.39
CA ALA A 163 14.25 -8.06 21.82
C ALA A 163 15.41 -7.96 22.81
N ASP A 164 16.28 -8.96 22.82
CA ASP A 164 17.61 -8.86 23.35
C ASP A 164 18.56 -8.47 22.22
N VAL A 165 19.26 -7.35 22.38
CA VAL A 165 20.14 -6.79 21.35
C VAL A 165 21.57 -6.65 21.83
N VAL A 166 22.51 -6.71 20.89
CA VAL A 166 23.96 -6.54 21.12
C VAL A 166 24.47 -5.44 20.20
N GLN A 167 25.57 -4.79 20.60
CA GLN A 167 26.22 -3.79 19.76
C GLN A 167 27.36 -4.41 18.94
N LEU A 168 27.31 -4.12 17.63
CA LEU A 168 28.42 -4.32 16.72
C LEU A 168 29.43 -3.17 16.88
N GLN A 169 30.68 -3.49 17.24
CA GLN A 169 31.74 -2.52 17.42
C GLN A 169 32.37 -2.11 16.09
N ALA A 170 33.13 -1.02 16.09
CA ALA A 170 33.77 -0.49 14.88
C ALA A 170 34.77 -1.43 14.21
N ASP A 171 35.31 -2.41 14.96
CA ASP A 171 36.20 -3.43 14.45
C ASP A 171 35.50 -4.68 13.87
N GLY A 172 34.16 -4.67 13.87
CA GLY A 172 33.29 -5.75 13.36
C GLY A 172 33.09 -6.88 14.37
N THR A 173 33.47 -6.71 15.63
CA THR A 173 33.19 -7.66 16.71
C THR A 173 31.96 -7.18 17.53
N TYR A 174 31.31 -8.10 18.24
CA TYR A 174 30.24 -7.75 19.15
C TYR A 174 30.78 -7.38 20.53
N ALA A 175 30.07 -6.52 21.24
CA ALA A 175 30.34 -6.21 22.63
C ALA A 175 30.19 -7.46 23.50
N LEU A 176 31.21 -7.79 24.27
CA LEU A 176 31.23 -8.96 25.17
C LEU A 176 31.47 -8.54 26.62
N ARG A 177 30.87 -9.29 27.52
CA ARG A 177 31.16 -9.24 28.95
C ARG A 177 32.51 -9.90 29.28
N GLU A 178 32.94 -9.73 30.53
CA GLU A 178 34.23 -10.32 31.01
C GLU A 178 34.27 -11.86 30.90
N ASP A 179 33.11 -12.52 30.95
CA ASP A 179 32.97 -13.98 30.82
C ASP A 179 32.94 -14.48 29.37
N GLY A 180 33.01 -13.58 28.40
CA GLY A 180 32.98 -13.89 26.97
C GLY A 180 31.58 -14.05 26.37
N THR A 181 30.52 -13.84 27.16
CA THR A 181 29.14 -13.78 26.63
C THR A 181 28.85 -12.40 26.03
N TYR A 182 27.83 -12.31 25.17
CA TYR A 182 27.38 -11.03 24.63
C TYR A 182 26.97 -10.06 25.75
N ASP A 183 27.35 -8.78 25.58
CA ASP A 183 26.86 -7.71 26.43
C ASP A 183 25.49 -7.26 25.91
N VAL A 184 24.46 -7.88 26.48
CA VAL A 184 23.08 -7.82 26.01
C VAL A 184 22.33 -6.67 26.66
N GLU A 185 21.63 -5.90 25.84
CA GLU A 185 20.65 -4.90 26.28
C GLU A 185 19.23 -5.35 25.91
N ALA A 186 18.30 -5.20 26.87
CA ALA A 186 16.89 -5.40 26.59
C ALA A 186 16.37 -4.24 25.73
N ALA A 187 15.57 -4.55 24.71
CA ALA A 187 14.91 -3.57 23.86
C ALA A 187 13.39 -3.82 23.80
N TRP A 188 12.62 -2.74 23.78
CA TRP A 188 11.15 -2.79 23.74
C TRP A 188 10.61 -1.86 22.64
N ALA A 189 9.62 -2.34 21.89
CA ALA A 189 8.81 -1.45 21.06
C ALA A 189 8.08 -0.46 21.95
N MET A 190 8.22 0.83 21.67
CA MET A 190 7.63 1.90 22.47
C MET A 190 6.14 2.07 22.15
N GLY A 191 5.31 1.22 22.71
CA GLY A 191 3.86 1.36 22.70
C GLY A 191 3.38 2.50 23.62
N ASP A 192 2.08 2.75 23.62
CA ASP A 192 1.43 3.83 24.38
C ASP A 192 1.13 3.45 25.85
N ILE A 193 1.32 2.18 26.23
CA ILE A 193 1.02 1.68 27.57
C ILE A 193 2.29 1.11 28.22
N ALA A 194 2.77 1.75 29.27
CA ALA A 194 3.89 1.23 30.05
C ALA A 194 3.45 0.08 30.99
N PHE A 195 4.36 -0.87 31.26
CA PHE A 195 4.12 -1.88 32.29
C PHE A 195 4.09 -1.25 33.69
N GLU A 196 3.21 -1.75 34.55
CA GLU A 196 2.98 -1.20 35.88
C GLU A 196 4.03 -1.63 36.93
N GLY A 197 4.84 -2.64 36.61
CA GLY A 197 5.85 -3.20 37.51
C GLY A 197 7.12 -2.36 37.64
N SER A 198 8.16 -2.94 38.21
CA SER A 198 9.47 -2.29 38.38
C SER A 198 10.36 -2.43 37.10
N GLN A 199 10.04 -3.37 36.23
CA GLN A 199 10.71 -3.52 34.95
C GLN A 199 10.09 -2.57 33.93
N TRP A 200 10.93 -1.90 33.18
CA TRP A 200 10.49 -1.00 32.10
C TRP A 200 10.10 -1.78 30.86
N GLY A 201 9.31 -1.15 30.03
CA GLY A 201 8.84 -1.67 28.74
C GLY A 201 7.43 -1.16 28.46
N TRP A 202 7.00 -1.40 27.24
CA TRP A 202 5.70 -0.95 26.75
C TRP A 202 4.98 -2.05 25.96
N TRP A 203 3.71 -1.84 25.83
CA TRP A 203 2.81 -2.58 24.95
C TRP A 203 1.77 -1.62 24.37
N LEU A 204 0.96 -2.08 23.45
CA LEU A 204 -0.09 -1.26 22.84
C LEU A 204 -1.36 -2.08 22.62
N LYS A 205 -2.47 -1.34 22.48
CA LYS A 205 -3.74 -1.86 21.99
C LYS A 205 -3.85 -1.51 20.50
N TYR A 206 -3.51 -2.46 19.66
CA TYR A 206 -3.56 -2.29 18.22
C TYR A 206 -4.99 -2.52 17.71
N PRO A 207 -5.66 -1.50 17.13
CA PRO A 207 -6.97 -1.66 16.54
C PRO A 207 -6.83 -2.41 15.22
N MET A 208 -7.44 -3.60 15.14
CA MET A 208 -7.53 -4.35 13.89
C MET A 208 -8.43 -3.57 12.93
N ALA A 209 -7.86 -2.99 11.89
CA ALA A 209 -8.61 -2.22 10.92
C ALA A 209 -9.41 -3.14 9.99
N HIS A 210 -10.67 -2.74 9.71
CA HIS A 210 -11.50 -3.38 8.70
C HIS A 210 -11.30 -2.68 7.35
N LYS A 211 -11.21 -3.48 6.28
CA LYS A 211 -11.21 -2.95 4.92
C LYS A 211 -12.61 -2.54 4.51
N ASN A 212 -12.68 -1.42 3.83
CA ASN A 212 -13.88 -0.90 3.19
C ASN A 212 -13.71 -0.91 1.67
N ASN A 213 -14.80 -0.74 0.95
CA ASN A 213 -14.74 -0.46 -0.48
C ASN A 213 -14.64 1.05 -0.70
N VAL A 214 -13.61 1.49 -1.43
CA VAL A 214 -13.59 2.79 -2.06
C VAL A 214 -14.15 2.65 -3.48
N HIS A 215 -15.03 3.56 -3.88
CA HIS A 215 -15.57 3.61 -5.23
C HIS A 215 -15.03 4.83 -5.95
N PHE A 216 -14.42 4.60 -7.12
CA PHE A 216 -14.11 5.70 -8.02
C PHE A 216 -15.41 6.15 -8.68
N ILE A 217 -15.81 7.39 -8.39
CA ILE A 217 -17.10 7.95 -8.79
C ILE A 217 -16.96 9.03 -9.87
N ASP A 218 -18.07 9.46 -10.43
CA ASP A 218 -18.45 10.23 -11.59
C ASP A 218 -19.02 9.30 -12.67
N SER A 219 -18.26 8.33 -13.14
CA SER A 219 -18.71 7.02 -13.62
C SER A 219 -17.86 5.95 -12.95
N PRO A 220 -18.38 4.77 -12.63
CA PRO A 220 -17.54 3.68 -12.15
C PRO A 220 -16.39 3.42 -13.13
N VAL A 221 -15.15 3.42 -12.66
CA VAL A 221 -13.99 3.17 -13.51
C VAL A 221 -13.33 1.86 -13.09
N ALA A 222 -13.46 0.84 -13.93
CA ALA A 222 -12.77 -0.43 -13.79
C ALA A 222 -11.35 -0.36 -14.38
N GLY A 223 -10.41 -1.03 -13.75
CA GLY A 223 -9.05 -1.20 -14.27
C GLY A 223 -8.05 -0.11 -13.86
N LEU A 224 -8.39 0.81 -12.97
CA LEU A 224 -7.40 1.66 -12.32
C LEU A 224 -6.65 0.86 -11.24
N GLN A 225 -5.34 0.99 -11.18
CA GLN A 225 -4.56 0.40 -10.10
C GLN A 225 -4.56 1.33 -8.90
N LEU A 226 -5.05 0.85 -7.76
CA LEU A 226 -4.93 1.49 -6.46
C LEU A 226 -3.75 0.90 -5.71
N VAL A 227 -2.82 1.74 -5.30
CA VAL A 227 -1.70 1.39 -4.44
C VAL A 227 -1.80 2.20 -3.16
N SER A 228 -1.93 1.53 -2.04
CA SER A 228 -1.89 2.09 -0.69
C SER A 228 -0.81 1.39 0.15
N PRO A 229 -0.54 1.78 1.39
CA PRO A 229 0.37 1.06 2.27
C PRO A 229 0.04 -0.43 2.43
N THR A 230 -1.25 -0.79 2.35
CA THR A 230 -1.72 -2.17 2.57
C THR A 230 -2.27 -2.85 1.31
N GLU A 231 -2.54 -2.12 0.22
CA GLU A 231 -3.19 -2.65 -0.98
C GLU A 231 -2.43 -2.31 -2.26
N ASN A 232 -2.47 -3.27 -3.19
CA ASN A 232 -2.06 -3.07 -4.57
C ASN A 232 -3.02 -3.87 -5.45
N VAL A 233 -4.13 -3.23 -5.83
CA VAL A 233 -5.27 -3.88 -6.49
C VAL A 233 -5.79 -3.05 -7.65
N PHE A 234 -6.53 -3.67 -8.55
CA PHE A 234 -7.28 -2.97 -9.59
C PHE A 234 -8.73 -2.75 -9.18
N THR A 235 -9.28 -1.58 -9.54
CA THR A 235 -10.72 -1.34 -9.41
C THR A 235 -11.51 -2.33 -10.28
N ASN A 236 -12.61 -2.84 -9.71
CA ASN A 236 -13.51 -3.78 -10.39
C ASN A 236 -14.54 -3.06 -11.29
N GLU A 237 -15.47 -3.81 -11.88
CA GLU A 237 -16.52 -3.29 -12.77
C GLU A 237 -17.41 -2.20 -12.13
N SER A 238 -17.55 -2.20 -10.80
CA SER A 238 -18.27 -1.13 -10.08
C SER A 238 -17.37 0.05 -9.68
N GLY A 239 -16.12 0.09 -10.17
CA GLY A 239 -15.13 1.10 -9.78
C GLY A 239 -14.61 0.92 -8.35
N ALA A 240 -14.88 -0.24 -7.72
CA ALA A 240 -14.54 -0.48 -6.34
C ALA A 240 -13.15 -1.13 -6.17
N ALA A 241 -12.46 -0.74 -5.12
CA ALA A 241 -11.26 -1.37 -4.60
C ALA A 241 -11.31 -1.43 -3.07
N LEU A 242 -10.60 -2.39 -2.46
CA LEU A 242 -10.47 -2.46 -1.02
C LEU A 242 -9.45 -1.46 -0.51
N TYR A 243 -9.70 -0.88 0.67
CA TYR A 243 -8.79 0.02 1.36
C TYR A 243 -9.01 -0.01 2.87
N PHE A 244 -8.02 0.44 3.65
CA PHE A 244 -8.22 0.75 5.07
C PHE A 244 -8.52 2.25 5.26
N PRO A 245 -9.54 2.60 6.08
CA PRO A 245 -9.86 3.99 6.36
C PRO A 245 -8.66 4.77 6.90
N GLY A 246 -8.43 5.97 6.35
CA GLY A 246 -7.32 6.84 6.73
C GLY A 246 -6.01 6.62 5.99
N GLU A 247 -5.93 5.64 5.11
CA GLU A 247 -4.79 5.50 4.20
C GLU A 247 -4.84 6.53 3.06
N TYR A 248 -3.67 6.90 2.56
CA TYR A 248 -3.54 7.57 1.27
C TYR A 248 -3.38 6.52 0.17
N GLY A 249 -4.14 6.67 -0.90
CA GLY A 249 -4.06 5.83 -2.07
C GLY A 249 -3.56 6.58 -3.28
N ARG A 250 -2.73 5.92 -4.07
CA ARG A 250 -2.26 6.38 -5.37
C ARG A 250 -2.97 5.62 -6.45
N TYR A 251 -3.55 6.33 -7.38
CA TYR A 251 -4.23 5.73 -8.53
C TYR A 251 -3.33 5.81 -9.76
N TYR A 252 -3.18 4.67 -10.43
CA TYR A 252 -2.33 4.55 -11.62
C TYR A 252 -3.12 4.03 -12.82
N LEU A 253 -2.66 4.47 -13.99
CA LEU A 253 -3.01 3.92 -15.30
C LEU A 253 -1.72 3.41 -15.96
N GLY A 254 -1.53 2.08 -15.99
CA GLY A 254 -0.22 1.53 -16.27
C GLY A 254 0.81 2.06 -15.27
N ASN A 255 1.94 2.60 -15.78
CA ASN A 255 2.97 3.22 -14.93
C ASN A 255 2.72 4.73 -14.65
N GLN A 256 1.60 5.29 -15.13
CA GLN A 256 1.32 6.71 -15.00
C GLN A 256 0.51 6.98 -13.73
N LEU A 257 1.05 7.77 -12.80
CA LEU A 257 0.34 8.25 -11.64
C LEU A 257 -0.73 9.27 -12.09
N LEU A 258 -2.00 8.97 -11.79
CA LEU A 258 -3.12 9.88 -12.03
C LEU A 258 -3.30 10.87 -10.88
N GLY A 259 -3.16 10.41 -9.67
CA GLY A 259 -3.29 11.24 -8.48
C GLY A 259 -3.16 10.44 -7.18
N GLU A 260 -3.11 11.18 -6.08
CA GLU A 260 -3.04 10.65 -4.71
C GLU A 260 -4.06 11.39 -3.85
N CYS A 261 -4.80 10.65 -3.02
CA CYS A 261 -5.78 11.23 -2.10
C CYS A 261 -5.91 10.40 -0.82
N LEU A 262 -6.47 11.01 0.21
CA LEU A 262 -6.95 10.27 1.38
C LEU A 262 -8.10 9.35 0.93
N LEU A 263 -8.02 8.07 1.23
CA LEU A 263 -9.04 7.11 0.87
C LEU A 263 -10.25 7.24 1.80
N ASP A 264 -11.42 7.38 1.17
CA ASP A 264 -12.72 7.35 1.82
C ASP A 264 -13.64 6.48 0.95
N HIS A 265 -14.89 6.32 1.31
CA HIS A 265 -15.88 5.51 0.57
C HIS A 265 -16.01 5.88 -0.91
N LYS A 266 -15.67 7.11 -1.27
CA LYS A 266 -15.74 7.64 -2.64
C LYS A 266 -14.51 8.45 -2.97
N VAL A 267 -14.01 8.27 -4.19
CA VAL A 267 -12.92 9.05 -4.78
C VAL A 267 -13.33 9.48 -6.19
N SER A 268 -13.01 10.68 -6.56
CA SER A 268 -13.26 11.28 -7.86
C SER A 268 -12.02 11.99 -8.41
N PRO A 269 -11.99 12.41 -9.67
CA PRO A 269 -10.91 13.26 -10.17
C PRO A 269 -10.67 14.52 -9.35
N LEU A 270 -11.69 15.03 -8.65
CA LEU A 270 -11.57 16.24 -7.81
C LEU A 270 -10.63 16.01 -6.62
N ASP A 271 -10.63 14.80 -6.05
CA ASP A 271 -9.84 14.48 -4.86
C ASP A 271 -8.34 14.40 -5.13
N PHE A 272 -7.93 14.32 -6.41
CA PHE A 272 -6.52 14.31 -6.81
C PHE A 272 -5.88 15.70 -6.85
N PHE A 273 -6.68 16.74 -6.76
CA PHE A 273 -6.17 18.11 -6.88
C PHE A 273 -6.62 18.94 -5.68
N PRO A 274 -5.77 19.84 -5.16
CA PRO A 274 -6.13 20.72 -4.05
C PRO A 274 -7.01 21.89 -4.55
N VAL A 275 -8.17 21.55 -5.11
CA VAL A 275 -9.14 22.47 -5.70
C VAL A 275 -10.53 22.15 -5.20
N SER A 276 -11.39 23.13 -5.18
CA SER A 276 -12.80 22.99 -4.72
C SER A 276 -13.81 23.09 -5.86
N GLU A 277 -13.35 23.27 -7.11
CA GLU A 277 -14.22 23.56 -8.26
C GLU A 277 -14.07 22.48 -9.33
N ILE A 278 -15.20 21.96 -9.75
CA ILE A 278 -15.27 20.90 -10.78
C ILE A 278 -14.84 21.42 -12.16
N GLU A 279 -14.91 22.73 -12.38
CA GLU A 279 -14.50 23.42 -13.59
C GLU A 279 -12.98 23.54 -13.73
N ASP A 280 -12.20 23.16 -12.72
CA ASP A 280 -10.74 23.17 -12.83
C ASP A 280 -10.32 22.32 -14.04
N PRO A 281 -9.50 22.89 -14.95
CA PRO A 281 -9.07 22.17 -16.15
C PRO A 281 -8.40 20.82 -15.89
N ARG A 282 -7.74 20.64 -14.74
CA ARG A 282 -7.11 19.36 -14.36
C ARG A 282 -8.15 18.30 -14.08
N VAL A 283 -9.21 18.64 -13.35
CA VAL A 283 -10.35 17.76 -13.06
C VAL A 283 -11.07 17.38 -14.35
N THR A 284 -11.40 18.39 -15.18
CA THR A 284 -12.07 18.16 -16.46
C THR A 284 -11.24 17.30 -17.39
N ASN A 285 -9.92 17.57 -17.51
CA ASN A 285 -9.02 16.80 -18.38
C ASN A 285 -8.89 15.35 -17.91
N MET A 286 -8.84 15.11 -16.60
CA MET A 286 -8.83 13.76 -16.03
C MET A 286 -10.12 12.99 -16.36
N ALA A 287 -11.27 13.60 -16.19
CA ALA A 287 -12.56 13.00 -16.54
C ALA A 287 -12.63 12.68 -18.04
N VAL A 288 -12.21 13.61 -18.92
CA VAL A 288 -12.15 13.38 -20.37
C VAL A 288 -11.17 12.26 -20.72
N LEU A 289 -9.99 12.21 -20.07
CA LEU A 289 -9.04 11.12 -20.28
C LEU A 289 -9.70 9.78 -19.96
N LEU A 290 -10.24 9.62 -18.77
CA LEU A 290 -10.83 8.35 -18.33
C LEU A 290 -11.97 7.90 -19.26
N GLN A 291 -12.88 8.82 -19.62
CA GLN A 291 -13.98 8.54 -20.57
C GLN A 291 -13.48 8.15 -21.96
N SER A 292 -12.36 8.72 -22.42
CA SER A 292 -11.79 8.40 -23.73
C SER A 292 -11.12 7.02 -23.81
N LEU A 293 -10.85 6.40 -22.67
CA LEU A 293 -10.23 5.08 -22.54
C LEU A 293 -11.25 3.95 -22.38
N ASP A 294 -12.53 4.29 -22.34
CA ASP A 294 -13.60 3.32 -22.21
C ASP A 294 -13.65 2.35 -23.39
N ALA A 295 -13.63 1.05 -23.09
CA ALA A 295 -13.51 0.00 -24.11
C ALA A 295 -14.72 -0.09 -25.05
N ASP A 296 -15.93 0.20 -24.54
CA ASP A 296 -17.16 0.13 -25.34
C ASP A 296 -17.66 1.48 -25.84
N GLY A 297 -17.03 2.58 -25.38
CA GLY A 297 -17.40 3.96 -25.75
C GLY A 297 -18.73 4.41 -25.16
N SER A 298 -19.20 3.78 -24.08
CA SER A 298 -20.47 4.07 -23.42
C SER A 298 -20.28 4.42 -21.91
N PRO A 299 -19.65 5.55 -21.58
CA PRO A 299 -19.29 5.87 -20.19
C PRO A 299 -20.46 5.92 -19.20
N LYS A 300 -21.69 5.99 -19.69
CA LYS A 300 -22.93 5.96 -18.87
C LYS A 300 -23.17 4.60 -18.20
N GLN A 301 -22.52 3.54 -18.69
CA GLN A 301 -22.59 2.18 -18.12
C GLN A 301 -21.39 1.87 -17.23
N GLY A 302 -20.52 2.84 -17.02
CA GLY A 302 -19.20 2.72 -16.39
C GLY A 302 -18.10 2.82 -17.45
N ILE A 303 -16.89 3.00 -17.00
CA ILE A 303 -15.68 3.08 -17.81
C ILE A 303 -14.89 1.80 -17.58
N ASN A 304 -14.62 1.05 -18.63
CA ASN A 304 -13.83 -0.18 -18.56
C ASN A 304 -12.47 0.01 -19.26
N ILE A 305 -11.42 0.13 -18.48
CA ILE A 305 -10.05 0.26 -18.97
C ILE A 305 -9.41 -1.13 -19.00
N THR A 306 -9.25 -1.69 -20.22
CA THR A 306 -8.71 -3.04 -20.37
C THR A 306 -7.21 -3.13 -20.08
N SER A 307 -6.68 -4.35 -19.94
CA SER A 307 -5.23 -4.59 -19.77
C SER A 307 -4.42 -4.04 -20.93
N GLU A 308 -4.89 -4.21 -22.16
CA GLU A 308 -4.21 -3.74 -23.37
C GLU A 308 -4.09 -2.21 -23.37
N VAL A 309 -5.13 -1.51 -22.92
CA VAL A 309 -5.08 -0.05 -22.78
C VAL A 309 -4.08 0.36 -21.69
N ARG A 310 -4.07 -0.31 -20.54
CA ARG A 310 -3.11 -0.03 -19.46
C ARG A 310 -1.66 -0.25 -19.90
N GLU A 311 -1.39 -1.31 -20.69
CA GLU A 311 -0.06 -1.61 -21.21
C GLU A 311 0.50 -0.48 -22.08
N CYS A 312 -0.34 0.25 -22.83
CA CYS A 312 0.08 1.40 -23.60
C CYS A 312 0.66 2.55 -22.75
N PHE A 313 0.36 2.58 -21.46
CA PHE A 313 0.85 3.58 -20.51
C PHE A 313 2.06 3.09 -19.69
N ASN A 314 2.56 1.88 -19.95
CA ASN A 314 3.77 1.39 -19.29
C ASN A 314 5.06 1.98 -19.89
N ASP A 315 5.04 2.27 -21.19
CA ASP A 315 6.22 2.72 -21.95
C ASP A 315 6.17 4.22 -22.33
N ALA A 316 5.20 4.97 -21.78
CA ALA A 316 4.89 6.34 -22.23
C ALA A 316 5.81 7.47 -21.73
N LEU A 317 6.94 7.14 -21.06
CA LEU A 317 7.95 8.13 -20.61
C LEU A 317 9.36 7.63 -20.87
#